data_cf4c425f1fc501caa6e4401c1c75f9fc
#
_entry.id   cf4c425f1fc501caa6e4401c1c75f9fc
#
_cell.length_a   1.000
_cell.length_b   1.000
_cell.length_c   1.000
_cell.angle_alpha   90.00
_cell.angle_beta   90.00
_cell.angle_gamma   90.00
#
_symmetry.space_group_name_H-M   'P 1'
#
loop_
_entity.id
_entity.type
_entity.pdbx_description
1 polymer ?
#
loop_
_entity_poly.entity_id
_entity_poly.type
_entity_poly.pdbx_seq_one_letter_code
_entity_poly.pdbx_strand_id
1 'polypeptide(L)'
;PVHAPPRGAGTRPVLGVVVFRMPAGTSLFPLVTSATAGTRTGETLLVRLGGGPPAYLSPFRYESAGWQATERSAQTVEALVRAAPPNGTAFGEAADYRMVSGFAAVRQLASTPWTLLVKMDQDEGLAEFYQAGRLAGLAAAFLILAFGALLIGLWRQHQRTLLLRAQIAQERALLTLKGYAEKIL
;
A
#
# COMPACT_ATOMS: atom_id res chain seq x y z
N PRO A 1 36.55 24.48 7.91
CA PRO A 1 37.90 25.05 8.17
C PRO A 1 37.90 26.56 8.03
N VAL A 2 38.58 27.24 8.92
CA VAL A 2 38.76 28.68 8.89
C VAL A 2 40.13 28.97 8.23
N HIS A 3 40.11 29.73 7.15
CA HIS A 3 41.30 30.06 6.38
C HIS A 3 41.79 31.49 6.67
N ALA A 4 43.09 31.69 6.63
CA ALA A 4 43.68 33.02 6.75
C ALA A 4 43.23 33.94 5.58
N PRO A 5 43.18 35.27 5.78
CA PRO A 5 42.94 36.21 4.69
C PRO A 5 44.05 36.12 3.63
N PRO A 6 43.77 36.40 2.33
CA PRO A 6 44.73 36.25 1.26
C PRO A 6 45.91 37.24 1.42
N ARG A 7 47.07 36.71 1.58
CA ARG A 7 48.34 37.45 1.50
C ARG A 7 49.21 36.80 0.41
N GLY A 8 49.10 37.27 -0.81
CA GLY A 8 49.90 36.78 -1.94
C GLY A 8 49.43 35.44 -2.55
N ALA A 9 50.08 35.01 -3.64
CA ALA A 9 49.77 33.81 -4.41
C ALA A 9 50.32 32.51 -3.73
N GLY A 10 49.85 32.18 -2.53
CA GLY A 10 50.25 30.97 -1.80
C GLY A 10 49.04 30.21 -1.30
N THR A 11 49.19 28.89 -1.03
CA THR A 11 48.19 28.06 -0.37
C THR A 11 47.80 28.66 0.98
N ARG A 12 46.50 28.95 1.17
CA ARG A 12 45.98 29.48 2.43
C ARG A 12 46.12 28.45 3.55
N PRO A 13 46.93 28.73 4.60
CA PRO A 13 47.01 27.80 5.73
C PRO A 13 45.66 27.73 6.46
N VAL A 14 45.24 26.53 6.85
CA VAL A 14 44.09 26.33 7.73
C VAL A 14 44.50 26.79 9.12
N LEU A 15 43.85 27.83 9.67
CA LEU A 15 44.09 28.35 11.02
C LEU A 15 43.44 27.52 12.11
N GLY A 16 42.35 26.83 11.77
CA GLY A 16 41.60 26.01 12.70
C GLY A 16 40.30 25.49 12.11
N VAL A 17 39.57 24.75 12.91
CA VAL A 17 38.26 24.21 12.57
C VAL A 17 37.28 24.59 13.67
N VAL A 18 36.12 25.14 13.29
CA VAL A 18 35.02 25.36 14.21
C VAL A 18 34.07 24.18 14.09
N VAL A 19 33.77 23.52 15.19
CA VAL A 19 32.86 22.37 15.28
C VAL A 19 31.62 22.78 16.06
N PHE A 20 30.46 22.68 15.41
CA PHE A 20 29.16 22.83 16.07
C PHE A 20 28.62 21.43 16.39
N ARG A 21 28.25 21.19 17.64
CA ARG A 21 27.62 19.97 18.08
C ARG A 21 26.16 20.26 18.42
N MET A 22 25.24 19.58 17.75
CA MET A 22 23.80 19.71 17.98
C MET A 22 23.21 18.35 18.37
N PRO A 23 22.39 18.28 19.42
CA PRO A 23 21.75 17.02 19.81
C PRO A 23 20.81 16.54 18.71
N ALA A 24 21.04 15.35 18.17
CA ALA A 24 20.19 14.78 17.12
C ALA A 24 18.75 14.52 17.56
N GLY A 25 18.57 14.20 18.83
CA GLY A 25 17.23 13.92 19.41
C GLY A 25 16.26 15.09 19.38
N THR A 26 16.77 16.33 19.47
CA THR A 26 15.93 17.54 19.46
C THR A 26 15.81 18.22 18.10
N SER A 27 16.71 17.91 17.17
CA SER A 27 16.78 18.61 15.89
C SER A 27 16.53 17.71 14.69
N LEU A 28 17.25 16.60 14.59
CA LEU A 28 17.21 15.72 13.41
C LEU A 28 16.11 14.65 13.49
N PHE A 29 16.01 13.97 14.62
CA PHE A 29 15.07 12.85 14.75
C PHE A 29 13.60 13.26 14.64
N PRO A 30 13.12 14.38 15.19
CA PRO A 30 11.75 14.84 14.97
C PRO A 30 11.43 15.07 13.49
N LEU A 31 12.39 15.58 12.69
CA LEU A 31 12.22 15.76 11.25
C LEU A 31 12.09 14.43 10.53
N VAL A 32 12.95 13.46 10.87
CA VAL A 32 12.92 12.13 10.26
C VAL A 32 11.63 11.40 10.60
N THR A 33 11.19 11.42 11.86
CA THR A 33 10.00 10.68 12.31
C THR A 33 8.68 11.35 11.92
N SER A 34 8.67 12.65 11.67
CA SER A 34 7.45 13.38 11.28
C SER A 34 6.86 12.91 9.95
N ALA A 35 7.69 12.41 9.03
CA ALA A 35 7.27 11.96 7.72
C ALA A 35 6.25 10.79 7.78
N THR A 36 6.28 9.98 8.83
CA THR A 36 5.39 8.82 9.03
C THR A 36 4.49 8.95 10.25
N ALA A 37 4.36 10.17 10.82
CA ALA A 37 3.58 10.39 12.05
C ALA A 37 2.09 10.04 11.90
N GLY A 38 1.52 10.16 10.69
CA GLY A 38 0.12 9.85 10.38
C GLY A 38 -0.17 8.38 10.12
N THR A 39 0.84 7.51 10.12
CA THR A 39 0.69 6.08 9.86
C THR A 39 0.76 5.26 11.15
N ARG A 40 0.11 4.10 11.15
CA ARG A 40 0.11 3.18 12.29
C ARG A 40 1.44 2.43 12.41
N THR A 41 1.96 1.90 11.32
CA THR A 41 3.16 1.06 11.27
C THR A 41 4.32 1.68 10.50
N GLY A 42 4.05 2.78 9.79
CA GLY A 42 5.05 3.49 9.03
C GLY A 42 6.16 4.03 9.93
N GLU A 43 7.38 3.92 9.46
CA GLU A 43 8.56 4.33 10.17
C GLU A 43 9.60 4.89 9.20
N THR A 44 10.22 5.98 9.58
CA THR A 44 11.34 6.57 8.83
C THR A 44 12.60 6.44 9.65
N LEU A 45 13.61 5.80 9.06
CA LEU A 45 14.88 5.51 9.69
C LEU A 45 16.04 6.14 8.92
N LEU A 46 17.02 6.61 9.64
CA LEU A 46 18.29 7.06 9.09
C LEU A 46 19.32 5.95 9.26
N VAL A 47 19.91 5.51 8.15
CA VAL A 47 20.83 4.39 8.09
C VAL A 47 22.17 4.86 7.51
N ARG A 48 23.28 4.41 8.11
CA ARG A 48 24.61 4.60 7.55
C ARG A 48 25.11 3.26 6.99
N LEU A 49 25.50 3.27 5.72
CA LEU A 49 26.26 2.18 5.12
C LEU A 49 27.75 2.39 5.34
N GLY A 50 28.41 1.34 5.77
CA GLY A 50 29.86 1.24 5.88
C GLY A 50 30.36 -0.02 5.20
N GLY A 51 31.58 -0.47 5.53
CA GLY A 51 32.12 -1.76 5.07
C GLY A 51 31.52 -3.00 5.74
N GLY A 52 30.57 -2.82 6.66
CA GLY A 52 29.88 -3.86 7.43
C GLY A 52 28.36 -3.81 7.29
N PRO A 53 27.61 -4.36 8.26
CA PRO A 53 26.17 -4.26 8.31
C PRO A 53 25.69 -2.81 8.44
N PRO A 54 24.45 -2.50 8.00
CA PRO A 54 23.92 -1.14 8.10
C PRO A 54 23.76 -0.72 9.57
N ALA A 55 24.25 0.48 9.88
CA ALA A 55 24.13 1.07 11.21
C ALA A 55 22.91 2.02 11.23
N TYR A 56 21.93 1.74 12.07
CA TYR A 56 20.77 2.58 12.26
C TYR A 56 21.10 3.75 13.20
N LEU A 57 20.94 4.96 12.72
CA LEU A 57 21.30 6.19 13.44
C LEU A 57 20.11 6.79 14.19
N SER A 58 18.89 6.61 13.70
CA SER A 58 17.66 7.07 14.34
C SER A 58 17.05 5.99 15.24
N PRO A 59 16.27 6.39 16.26
CA PRO A 59 15.57 5.45 17.12
C PRO A 59 14.52 4.65 16.34
N PHE A 60 14.27 3.42 16.77
CA PHE A 60 13.18 2.59 16.26
C PHE A 60 11.85 2.98 16.93
N ARG A 61 10.75 2.91 16.18
CA ARG A 61 9.41 3.19 16.70
C ARG A 61 8.96 2.18 17.75
N TYR A 62 9.33 0.91 17.59
CA TYR A 62 8.86 -0.19 18.43
C TYR A 62 9.90 -0.71 19.42
N GLU A 63 11.06 -0.15 19.47
CA GLU A 63 12.09 -0.48 20.46
C GLU A 63 12.35 0.72 21.38
N SER A 64 12.22 0.48 22.67
CA SER A 64 12.49 1.47 23.72
C SER A 64 14.00 1.64 24.01
N ALA A 65 14.87 0.90 23.34
CA ALA A 65 16.32 1.05 23.49
C ALA A 65 16.74 2.42 22.91
N GLY A 66 17.43 3.19 23.75
CA GLY A 66 17.92 4.52 23.38
C GLY A 66 18.66 4.49 22.03
N TRP A 67 18.61 5.60 21.32
CA TRP A 67 19.19 5.79 19.99
C TRP A 67 20.72 5.54 19.99
N GLN A 68 21.18 4.37 20.08
CA GLN A 68 22.56 4.03 19.82
C GLN A 68 22.65 3.44 18.42
N ALA A 69 23.70 3.81 17.69
CA ALA A 69 23.97 3.20 16.40
C ALA A 69 24.01 1.69 16.56
N THR A 70 22.94 1.01 16.14
CA THR A 70 22.79 -0.42 16.31
C THR A 70 23.10 -1.08 14.98
N GLU A 71 24.10 -1.93 14.97
CA GLU A 71 24.41 -2.74 13.81
C GLU A 71 23.42 -3.93 13.79
N ARG A 72 22.43 -3.86 12.92
CA ARG A 72 21.49 -4.96 12.69
C ARG A 72 21.59 -5.42 11.24
N SER A 73 21.71 -6.70 11.09
CA SER A 73 21.67 -7.36 9.79
C SER A 73 20.23 -7.72 9.45
N ALA A 74 19.53 -6.81 8.79
CA ALA A 74 18.32 -7.16 8.09
C ALA A 74 18.67 -7.38 6.62
N GLN A 75 18.89 -8.62 6.23
CA GLN A 75 19.39 -8.98 4.90
C GLN A 75 18.61 -8.35 3.76
N THR A 76 17.30 -8.21 3.90
CA THR A 76 16.43 -7.68 2.85
C THR A 76 16.52 -6.14 2.75
N VAL A 77 16.56 -5.45 3.88
CA VAL A 77 16.73 -3.98 3.91
C VAL A 77 18.13 -3.61 3.41
N GLU A 78 19.16 -4.36 3.78
CA GLU A 78 20.51 -4.14 3.30
C GLU A 78 20.61 -4.28 1.77
N ALA A 79 19.99 -5.31 1.19
CA ALA A 79 19.94 -5.49 -0.25
C ALA A 79 19.27 -4.30 -0.95
N LEU A 80 18.16 -3.81 -0.41
CA LEU A 80 17.44 -2.66 -0.94
C LEU A 80 18.25 -1.37 -0.82
N VAL A 81 18.92 -1.15 0.32
CA VAL A 81 19.77 0.02 0.53
C VAL A 81 20.99 0.00 -0.41
N ARG A 82 21.59 -1.17 -0.66
CA ARG A 82 22.69 -1.33 -1.63
C ARG A 82 22.25 -1.18 -3.08
N ALA A 83 21.00 -1.55 -3.39
CA ALA A 83 20.43 -1.43 -4.73
C ALA A 83 20.03 0.01 -5.08
N ALA A 84 19.95 0.91 -4.09
CA ALA A 84 19.60 2.31 -4.35
C ALA A 84 20.70 3.00 -5.17
N PRO A 85 20.36 3.60 -6.33
CA PRO A 85 21.32 4.31 -7.13
C PRO A 85 21.80 5.56 -6.38
N PRO A 86 23.03 6.06 -6.67
CA PRO A 86 23.53 7.31 -6.08
C PRO A 86 22.53 8.46 -6.32
N ASN A 87 22.13 9.13 -5.24
CA ASN A 87 21.11 10.19 -5.24
C ASN A 87 19.71 9.76 -5.74
N GLY A 88 19.48 8.44 -5.92
CA GLY A 88 18.21 7.87 -6.36
C GLY A 88 17.42 7.22 -5.25
N THR A 89 16.31 6.61 -5.63
CA THR A 89 15.41 5.88 -4.73
C THR A 89 15.29 4.43 -5.21
N ALA A 90 15.35 3.47 -4.28
CA ALA A 90 14.91 2.09 -4.52
C ALA A 90 13.67 1.80 -3.69
N PHE A 91 12.79 0.97 -4.21
CA PHE A 91 11.55 0.54 -3.57
C PHE A 91 11.41 -0.97 -3.70
N GLY A 92 10.88 -1.63 -2.68
CA GLY A 92 10.64 -3.05 -2.70
C GLY A 92 10.00 -3.57 -1.43
N GLU A 93 9.71 -4.85 -1.44
CA GLU A 93 9.31 -5.57 -0.25
C GLU A 93 10.54 -5.91 0.59
N ALA A 94 10.45 -5.68 1.89
CA ALA A 94 11.54 -5.98 2.82
C ALA A 94 10.96 -6.35 4.20
N ALA A 95 11.57 -7.35 4.83
CA ALA A 95 11.33 -7.59 6.24
C ALA A 95 12.07 -6.54 7.08
N ASP A 96 11.41 -6.00 8.09
CA ASP A 96 11.99 -5.04 9.00
C ASP A 96 12.79 -5.72 10.15
N TYR A 97 13.29 -4.92 11.06
CA TYR A 97 14.03 -5.42 12.24
C TYR A 97 13.20 -6.28 13.20
N ARG A 98 11.86 -6.28 13.06
CA ARG A 98 10.93 -7.16 13.79
C ARG A 98 10.63 -8.44 13.01
N MET A 99 11.23 -8.63 11.83
CA MET A 99 10.94 -9.72 10.88
C MET A 99 9.49 -9.64 10.32
N VAL A 100 8.89 -8.46 10.31
CA VAL A 100 7.57 -8.22 9.71
C VAL A 100 7.76 -7.79 8.26
N SER A 101 7.06 -8.45 7.34
CA SER A 101 7.06 -8.11 5.92
C SER A 101 6.36 -6.78 5.69
N GLY A 102 6.96 -5.94 4.87
CA GLY A 102 6.43 -4.63 4.55
C GLY A 102 6.97 -4.08 3.24
N PHE A 103 6.51 -2.91 2.90
CA PHE A 103 7.07 -2.12 1.82
C PHE A 103 8.11 -1.16 2.35
N ALA A 104 9.22 -1.05 1.66
CA ALA A 104 10.29 -0.14 2.01
C ALA A 104 10.73 0.68 0.80
N ALA A 105 11.02 1.95 1.05
CA ALA A 105 11.65 2.86 0.10
C ALA A 105 12.93 3.39 0.74
N VAL A 106 13.98 3.45 -0.03
CA VAL A 106 15.27 3.93 0.42
C VAL A 106 15.78 5.01 -0.51
N ARG A 107 16.41 6.05 0.05
CA ARG A 107 17.02 7.12 -0.69
C ARG A 107 18.35 7.51 -0.07
N GLN A 108 19.41 7.46 -0.85
CA GLN A 108 20.72 7.95 -0.42
C GLN A 108 20.72 9.47 -0.38
N LEU A 109 21.21 10.05 0.72
CA LEU A 109 21.31 11.49 0.89
C LEU A 109 22.61 11.99 0.26
N ALA A 110 22.49 12.97 -0.65
CA ALA A 110 23.62 13.53 -1.34
C ALA A 110 24.69 14.05 -0.36
N SER A 111 25.95 13.85 -0.72
CA SER A 111 27.12 14.33 0.03
C SER A 111 27.22 13.77 1.47
N THR A 112 26.51 12.72 1.80
CA THR A 112 26.59 12.06 3.11
C THR A 112 26.68 10.54 2.94
N PRO A 113 27.22 9.80 3.92
CA PRO A 113 27.15 8.34 3.93
C PRO A 113 25.82 7.82 4.46
N TRP A 114 24.76 8.64 4.45
CA TRP A 114 23.46 8.33 5.05
C TRP A 114 22.42 7.98 4.00
N THR A 115 21.58 7.06 4.35
CA THR A 115 20.44 6.64 3.56
C THR A 115 19.19 6.80 4.39
N LEU A 116 18.18 7.45 3.84
CA LEU A 116 16.85 7.52 4.43
C LEU A 116 16.09 6.26 4.01
N LEU A 117 15.58 5.54 4.99
CA LEU A 117 14.74 4.36 4.82
C LEU A 117 13.34 4.68 5.36
N VAL A 118 12.35 4.56 4.53
CA VAL A 118 10.93 4.63 4.92
C VAL A 118 10.34 3.25 4.75
N LYS A 119 9.68 2.74 5.76
CA LYS A 119 8.99 1.45 5.72
C LYS A 119 7.57 1.55 6.23
N MET A 120 6.73 0.60 5.80
CA MET A 120 5.35 0.42 6.25
C MET A 120 5.01 -1.06 6.18
N ASP A 121 4.31 -1.60 7.18
CA ASP A 121 3.89 -3.00 7.18
C ASP A 121 2.93 -3.26 6.01
N GLN A 122 3.01 -4.44 5.41
CA GLN A 122 2.23 -4.81 4.23
C GLN A 122 0.73 -4.74 4.48
N ASP A 123 0.29 -5.13 5.66
CA ASP A 123 -1.12 -5.11 6.05
C ASP A 123 -1.70 -3.68 6.05
N GLU A 124 -0.91 -2.69 6.47
CA GLU A 124 -1.35 -1.29 6.43
C GLU A 124 -1.30 -0.74 5.01
N GLY A 125 -0.20 -1.01 4.28
CA GLY A 125 -0.04 -0.53 2.91
C GLY A 125 -1.08 -1.05 1.94
N LEU A 126 -1.64 -2.24 2.18
CA LEU A 126 -2.68 -2.87 1.36
C LEU A 126 -4.10 -2.71 1.92
N ALA A 127 -4.27 -2.15 3.11
CA ALA A 127 -5.57 -2.07 3.78
C ALA A 127 -6.65 -1.39 2.93
N GLU A 128 -6.33 -0.26 2.31
CA GLU A 128 -7.26 0.46 1.43
C GLU A 128 -7.62 -0.36 0.18
N PHE A 129 -6.65 -1.06 -0.39
CA PHE A 129 -6.86 -1.93 -1.55
C PHE A 129 -7.81 -3.09 -1.23
N TYR A 130 -7.61 -3.76 -0.09
CA TYR A 130 -8.50 -4.84 0.35
C TYR A 130 -9.91 -4.34 0.67
N GLN A 131 -10.04 -3.16 1.25
CA GLN A 131 -11.34 -2.55 1.52
C GLN A 131 -12.08 -2.23 0.22
N ALA A 132 -11.43 -1.62 -0.75
CA ALA A 132 -12.00 -1.34 -2.07
C ALA A 132 -12.39 -2.64 -2.80
N GLY A 133 -11.52 -3.67 -2.76
CA GLY A 133 -11.77 -4.98 -3.35
C GLY A 133 -12.99 -5.68 -2.74
N ARG A 134 -13.17 -5.61 -1.41
CA ARG A 134 -14.36 -6.16 -0.73
C ARG A 134 -15.65 -5.47 -1.17
N LEU A 135 -15.67 -4.14 -1.23
CA LEU A 135 -16.83 -3.38 -1.69
C LEU A 135 -17.18 -3.72 -3.15
N ALA A 136 -16.19 -3.76 -4.03
CA ALA A 136 -16.39 -4.16 -5.42
C ALA A 136 -16.92 -5.60 -5.54
N GLY A 137 -16.38 -6.53 -4.76
CA GLY A 137 -16.85 -7.92 -4.72
C GLY A 137 -18.31 -8.05 -4.26
N LEU A 138 -18.69 -7.33 -3.21
CA LEU A 138 -20.07 -7.30 -2.72
C LEU A 138 -21.03 -6.69 -3.75
N ALA A 139 -20.65 -5.62 -4.41
CA ALA A 139 -21.45 -5.01 -5.47
C ALA A 139 -21.63 -5.95 -6.66
N ALA A 140 -20.58 -6.64 -7.10
CA ALA A 140 -20.65 -7.64 -8.15
C ALA A 140 -21.57 -8.82 -7.78
N ALA A 141 -21.46 -9.35 -6.56
CA ALA A 141 -22.31 -10.41 -6.06
C ALA A 141 -23.79 -9.98 -6.04
N PHE A 142 -24.07 -8.76 -5.58
CA PHE A 142 -25.42 -8.21 -5.58
C PHE A 142 -26.01 -8.11 -7.00
N LEU A 143 -25.21 -7.61 -7.97
CA LEU A 143 -25.64 -7.52 -9.36
C LEU A 143 -25.95 -8.90 -9.97
N ILE A 144 -25.12 -9.91 -9.69
CA ILE A 144 -25.35 -11.29 -10.17
C ILE A 144 -26.65 -11.84 -9.60
N LEU A 145 -26.89 -11.64 -8.30
CA LEU A 145 -28.13 -12.12 -7.65
C LEU A 145 -29.36 -11.39 -8.20
N ALA A 146 -29.28 -10.06 -8.38
CA ALA A 146 -30.37 -9.27 -8.93
C ALA A 146 -30.70 -9.68 -10.37
N PHE A 147 -29.68 -9.90 -11.19
CA PHE A 147 -29.85 -10.37 -12.56
C PHE A 147 -30.43 -11.78 -12.61
N GLY A 148 -29.97 -12.68 -11.76
CA GLY A 148 -30.53 -14.04 -11.62
C GLY A 148 -32.01 -14.02 -11.20
N ALA A 149 -32.37 -13.19 -10.22
CA ALA A 149 -33.76 -13.02 -9.79
C ALA A 149 -34.63 -12.45 -10.91
N LEU A 150 -34.13 -11.49 -11.68
CA LEU A 150 -34.83 -10.96 -12.86
C LEU A 150 -35.09 -12.04 -13.90
N LEU A 151 -34.10 -12.84 -14.24
CA LEU A 151 -34.26 -13.94 -15.21
C LEU A 151 -35.30 -14.98 -14.74
N ILE A 152 -35.24 -15.36 -13.47
CA ILE A 152 -36.22 -16.28 -12.86
C ILE A 152 -37.63 -15.68 -12.92
N GLY A 153 -37.75 -14.37 -12.63
CA GLY A 153 -39.05 -13.66 -12.72
C GLY A 153 -39.61 -13.67 -14.12
N LEU A 154 -38.80 -13.32 -15.12
CA LEU A 154 -39.19 -13.33 -16.54
C LEU A 154 -39.55 -14.74 -16.99
N TRP A 155 -38.80 -15.76 -16.61
CA TRP A 155 -39.06 -17.14 -16.94
C TRP A 155 -40.41 -17.59 -16.35
N ARG A 156 -40.69 -17.31 -15.07
CA ARG A 156 -41.97 -17.61 -14.41
C ARG A 156 -43.13 -16.88 -15.08
N GLN A 157 -42.96 -15.63 -15.46
CA GLN A 157 -43.98 -14.87 -16.17
C GLN A 157 -44.27 -15.51 -17.54
N HIS A 158 -43.26 -15.92 -18.28
CA HIS A 158 -43.40 -16.60 -19.56
C HIS A 158 -44.16 -17.90 -19.41
N GLN A 159 -43.86 -18.73 -18.43
CA GLN A 159 -44.57 -19.98 -18.14
C GLN A 159 -46.06 -19.73 -17.84
N ARG A 160 -46.39 -18.73 -17.04
CA ARG A 160 -47.77 -18.35 -16.73
C ARG A 160 -48.54 -17.94 -17.98
N THR A 161 -47.94 -17.17 -18.87
CA THR A 161 -48.59 -16.73 -20.13
C THR A 161 -48.86 -17.90 -21.06
N LEU A 162 -47.98 -18.91 -21.12
CA LEU A 162 -48.21 -20.13 -21.91
C LEU A 162 -49.36 -20.96 -21.35
N LEU A 163 -49.43 -21.14 -20.03
CA LEU A 163 -50.52 -21.88 -19.39
C LEU A 163 -51.89 -21.20 -19.62
N LEU A 164 -51.96 -19.87 -19.47
CA LEU A 164 -53.19 -19.12 -19.72
C LEU A 164 -53.63 -19.24 -21.20
N ARG A 165 -52.71 -19.18 -22.15
CA ARG A 165 -53.02 -19.36 -23.58
C ARG A 165 -53.56 -20.76 -23.87
N ALA A 166 -53.00 -21.80 -23.23
CA ALA A 166 -53.48 -23.18 -23.37
C ALA A 166 -54.90 -23.35 -22.82
N GLN A 167 -55.24 -22.75 -21.66
CA GLN A 167 -56.57 -22.76 -21.09
C GLN A 167 -57.62 -22.07 -21.99
N ILE A 168 -57.27 -20.87 -22.49
CA ILE A 168 -58.18 -20.14 -23.40
C ILE A 168 -58.38 -20.93 -24.70
N ALA A 169 -57.37 -21.60 -25.22
CA ALA A 169 -57.54 -22.46 -26.42
C ALA A 169 -58.44 -23.64 -26.17
N GLN A 170 -58.37 -24.31 -24.98
CA GLN A 170 -59.25 -25.38 -24.58
C GLN A 170 -60.70 -24.92 -24.46
N GLU A 171 -60.94 -23.79 -23.77
CA GLU A 171 -62.30 -23.24 -23.63
C GLU A 171 -62.95 -22.92 -24.96
N ARG A 172 -62.20 -22.30 -25.90
CA ARG A 172 -62.67 -22.02 -27.25
C ARG A 172 -63.02 -23.29 -28.03
N ALA A 173 -62.21 -24.33 -27.91
CA ALA A 173 -62.48 -25.63 -28.54
C ALA A 173 -63.75 -26.26 -28.00
N LEU A 174 -64.01 -26.21 -26.68
CA LEU A 174 -65.26 -26.74 -26.07
C LEU A 174 -66.48 -25.93 -26.50
N LEU A 175 -66.36 -24.58 -26.59
CA LEU A 175 -67.51 -23.77 -27.05
C LEU A 175 -67.84 -24.00 -28.51
N THR A 176 -66.84 -24.22 -29.37
CA THR A 176 -67.09 -24.58 -30.77
C THR A 176 -67.74 -25.94 -30.91
N LEU A 177 -67.32 -26.95 -30.16
CA LEU A 177 -67.92 -28.25 -30.14
C LEU A 177 -69.43 -28.22 -29.64
N LYS A 178 -69.72 -27.44 -28.59
CA LYS A 178 -71.03 -27.23 -28.07
C LYS A 178 -71.95 -26.53 -29.08
N GLY A 179 -71.49 -25.51 -29.78
CA GLY A 179 -72.24 -24.85 -30.83
C GLY A 179 -72.51 -25.73 -32.08
N TYR A 180 -71.63 -26.72 -32.34
CA TYR A 180 -71.95 -27.73 -33.38
C TYR A 180 -72.98 -28.73 -32.92
N ALA A 181 -72.93 -29.15 -31.64
CA ALA A 181 -73.92 -30.07 -31.10
C ALA A 181 -75.38 -29.50 -31.10
N GLU A 182 -75.48 -28.20 -30.76
CA GLU A 182 -76.80 -27.51 -30.78
C GLU A 182 -77.35 -27.25 -32.21
N LYS A 183 -76.52 -27.35 -33.24
CA LYS A 183 -77.00 -27.21 -34.62
C LYS A 183 -77.45 -28.51 -35.25
N ILE A 184 -77.18 -29.66 -34.65
CA ILE A 184 -77.47 -30.97 -35.15
C ILE A 184 -78.72 -31.57 -34.52
N LEU A 185 -79.22 -31.04 -33.41
CA LEU A 185 -80.45 -31.29 -32.77
C LEU A 185 -81.55 -30.33 -33.27
#